data_a7420b8965a476080636c988370aaba7
#
_entry.id   a7420b8965a476080636c988370aaba7
#
_cell.length_a   1.000
_cell.length_b   1.000
_cell.length_c   1.000
_cell.angle_alpha   90.00
_cell.angle_beta   90.00
_cell.angle_gamma   90.00
#
_symmetry.space_group_name_H-M   'P 1'
#
loop_
_entity.id
_entity.type
_entity.pdbx_description
1 polymer ?
#
loop_
_entity_poly.entity_id
_entity_poly.type
_entity_poly.pdbx_seq_one_letter_code
_entity_poly.pdbx_strand_id
1 'polypeptide(L)'
;VFAMAETVLHALVHVSDRRYFGISVLAGVLRGLRPEMIVKYRLDTIAEYGAMTYLNREEAAAVIGWLIDRNYILQTKGKYPVLHITNLGLTYKEHLTPRNMKSLAERLQETGSGAG
;
A
#
# COMPACT_ATOMS: atom_id res chain seq x y z
N VAL A 1 11.32 -7.15 0.80
CA VAL A 1 9.95 -7.08 0.26
C VAL A 1 8.87 -7.51 1.25
N PHE A 2 9.18 -8.47 2.15
CA PHE A 2 8.22 -8.81 3.20
C PHE A 2 7.89 -7.58 4.06
N ALA A 3 8.91 -6.84 4.45
CA ALA A 3 8.72 -5.62 5.23
C ALA A 3 7.91 -4.56 4.49
N MET A 4 8.04 -4.47 3.17
CA MET A 4 7.22 -3.57 2.35
C MET A 4 5.75 -3.95 2.43
N ALA A 5 5.43 -5.23 2.20
CA ALA A 5 4.06 -5.71 2.26
C ALA A 5 3.46 -5.49 3.64
N GLU A 6 4.21 -5.82 4.68
CA GLU A 6 3.81 -5.63 6.07
C GLU A 6 3.52 -4.15 6.36
N THR A 7 4.41 -3.27 5.95
CA THR A 7 4.25 -1.82 6.16
C THR A 7 3.00 -1.30 5.47
N VAL A 8 2.74 -1.72 4.23
CA VAL A 8 1.55 -1.29 3.50
C VAL A 8 0.27 -1.74 4.21
N LEU A 9 0.24 -2.99 4.68
CA LEU A 9 -0.95 -3.51 5.36
C LEU A 9 -1.18 -2.80 6.71
N HIS A 10 -0.13 -2.55 7.47
CA HIS A 10 -0.23 -1.78 8.72
C HIS A 10 -0.68 -0.35 8.46
N ALA A 11 -0.13 0.28 7.43
CA ALA A 11 -0.53 1.64 7.06
C ALA A 11 -2.01 1.70 6.71
N LEU A 12 -2.50 0.70 5.96
CA LEU A 12 -3.91 0.66 5.57
C LEU A 12 -4.81 0.55 6.79
N VAL A 13 -4.45 -0.27 7.78
CA VAL A 13 -5.22 -0.39 9.02
C VAL A 13 -5.31 0.97 9.72
N HIS A 14 -4.19 1.67 9.87
CA HIS A 14 -4.15 2.95 10.57
C HIS A 14 -4.88 4.06 9.79
N VAL A 15 -4.71 4.08 8.47
CA VAL A 15 -5.43 5.04 7.61
C VAL A 15 -6.94 4.81 7.71
N SER A 16 -7.37 3.55 7.71
CA SER A 16 -8.78 3.18 7.76
C SER A 16 -9.44 3.57 9.09
N ASP A 17 -8.67 3.73 10.16
CA ASP A 17 -9.18 4.24 11.42
C ASP A 17 -9.67 5.69 11.30
N ARG A 18 -9.16 6.44 10.31
CA ARG A 18 -9.57 7.82 10.06
C ARG A 18 -10.71 7.85 9.04
N ARG A 19 -10.50 7.21 7.91
CA ARG A 19 -11.46 7.16 6.82
C ARG A 19 -10.96 6.16 5.77
N TYR A 20 -11.83 5.71 4.88
CA TYR A 20 -11.43 4.88 3.75
C TYR A 20 -10.97 5.76 2.59
N PHE A 21 -9.81 5.43 2.03
CA PHE A 21 -9.19 6.16 0.93
C PHE A 21 -8.75 5.19 -0.15
N GLY A 22 -8.41 5.73 -1.33
CA GLY A 22 -7.93 4.94 -2.45
C GLY A 22 -6.42 4.77 -2.47
N ILE A 23 -5.93 4.19 -3.55
CA ILE A 23 -4.50 3.89 -3.74
C ILE A 23 -3.65 5.15 -3.64
N SER A 24 -4.10 6.23 -4.28
CA SER A 24 -3.32 7.48 -4.36
C SER A 24 -3.01 8.06 -2.99
N VAL A 25 -3.99 8.05 -2.09
CA VAL A 25 -3.80 8.57 -0.73
C VAL A 25 -2.89 7.64 0.07
N LEU A 26 -3.12 6.33 0.01
CA LEU A 26 -2.27 5.38 0.73
C LEU A 26 -0.82 5.46 0.23
N ALA A 27 -0.62 5.53 -1.08
CA ALA A 27 0.71 5.68 -1.65
C ALA A 27 1.36 7.00 -1.19
N GLY A 28 0.59 8.08 -1.13
CA GLY A 28 1.08 9.37 -0.65
C GLY A 28 1.53 9.33 0.81
N VAL A 29 0.77 8.64 1.66
CA VAL A 29 1.15 8.43 3.06
C VAL A 29 2.48 7.69 3.16
N LEU A 30 2.61 6.58 2.45
CA LEU A 30 3.83 5.77 2.47
C LEU A 30 5.04 6.54 1.94
N ARG A 31 4.85 7.39 0.95
CA ARG A 31 5.92 8.19 0.37
C ARG A 31 6.21 9.49 1.13
N GLY A 32 5.43 9.80 2.15
CA GLY A 32 5.65 11.00 2.95
C GLY A 32 5.24 12.29 2.26
N LEU A 33 4.25 12.25 1.39
CA LEU A 33 3.73 13.44 0.70
C LEU A 33 2.72 14.17 1.58
N ARG A 34 2.50 15.45 1.29
CA ARG A 34 1.60 16.29 2.09
C ARG A 34 0.52 16.99 1.27
N PRO A 35 -0.22 16.29 0.38
CA PRO A 35 -1.36 16.93 -0.26
C PRO A 35 -2.45 17.23 0.75
N GLU A 36 -3.40 18.07 0.35
CA GLU A 36 -4.46 18.55 1.23
C GLU A 36 -5.18 17.43 2.00
N MET A 37 -5.48 16.32 1.33
CA MET A 37 -6.23 15.23 1.93
C MET A 37 -5.44 14.58 3.09
N ILE A 38 -4.14 14.41 2.93
CA ILE A 38 -3.29 13.81 3.97
C ILE A 38 -3.22 14.74 5.17
N VAL A 39 -3.04 16.04 4.95
CA VAL A 39 -2.96 17.02 6.04
C VAL A 39 -4.32 17.15 6.74
N LYS A 40 -5.40 17.23 5.96
CA LYS A 40 -6.76 17.38 6.49
C LYS A 40 -7.15 16.27 7.45
N TYR A 41 -6.85 15.04 7.13
CA TYR A 41 -7.19 13.89 7.96
C TYR A 41 -6.06 13.45 8.86
N ARG A 42 -4.98 14.25 8.92
CA ARG A 42 -3.84 14.02 9.79
C ARG A 42 -3.18 12.66 9.57
N LEU A 43 -3.14 12.24 8.32
CA LEU A 43 -2.53 10.96 7.95
C LEU A 43 -1.00 11.02 8.04
N ASP A 44 -0.45 12.22 8.13
CA ASP A 44 0.98 12.44 8.36
C ASP A 44 1.40 12.14 9.80
N THR A 45 0.45 11.80 10.67
CA THR A 45 0.75 11.44 12.08
C THR A 45 0.78 9.94 12.34
N ILE A 46 0.42 9.11 11.35
CA ILE A 46 0.46 7.66 11.56
C ILE A 46 1.89 7.13 11.47
N ALA A 47 2.13 5.97 12.12
CA ALA A 47 3.48 5.42 12.26
C ALA A 47 4.17 5.14 10.92
N GLU A 48 3.41 4.75 9.90
CA GLU A 48 3.95 4.36 8.59
C GLU A 48 4.13 5.54 7.64
N TYR A 49 3.79 6.75 8.05
CA TYR A 49 3.97 7.93 7.21
C TYR A 49 5.44 8.10 6.83
N GLY A 50 5.70 8.18 5.53
CA GLY A 50 7.06 8.34 5.04
C GLY A 50 7.93 7.10 5.14
N ALA A 51 7.35 5.94 5.46
CA ALA A 51 8.12 4.71 5.63
C ALA A 51 8.73 4.19 4.32
N MET A 52 8.20 4.63 3.18
CA MET A 52 8.63 4.15 1.86
C MET A 52 8.97 5.31 0.93
N THR A 53 9.69 6.31 1.45
CA THR A 53 10.12 7.47 0.66
C THR A 53 11.05 7.09 -0.49
N TYR A 54 11.69 5.94 -0.40
CA TYR A 54 12.59 5.42 -1.43
C TYR A 54 11.88 4.88 -2.67
N LEU A 55 10.55 4.76 -2.63
CA LEU A 55 9.76 4.35 -3.78
C LEU A 55 9.20 5.56 -4.51
N ASN A 56 9.13 5.48 -5.84
CA ASN A 56 8.40 6.47 -6.61
C ASN A 56 6.90 6.11 -6.61
N ARG A 57 6.08 6.96 -7.25
CA ARG A 57 4.63 6.77 -7.28
C ARG A 57 4.22 5.44 -7.89
N GLU A 58 4.83 5.07 -8.99
CA GLU A 58 4.51 3.84 -9.71
C GLU A 58 4.90 2.60 -8.90
N GLU A 59 6.04 2.65 -8.23
CA GLU A 59 6.49 1.56 -7.37
C GLU A 59 5.59 1.37 -6.16
N ALA A 60 5.21 2.46 -5.51
CA ALA A 60 4.28 2.40 -4.37
C ALA A 60 2.93 1.82 -4.81
N ALA A 61 2.42 2.28 -5.94
CA ALA A 61 1.17 1.76 -6.50
C ALA A 61 1.30 0.27 -6.88
N ALA A 62 2.48 -0.16 -7.35
CA ALA A 62 2.72 -1.55 -7.70
C ALA A 62 2.66 -2.47 -6.48
N VAL A 63 3.23 -2.07 -5.35
CA VAL A 63 3.14 -2.86 -4.11
C VAL A 63 1.69 -2.98 -3.67
N ILE A 64 0.97 -1.87 -3.64
CA ILE A 64 -0.45 -1.88 -3.26
C ILE A 64 -1.26 -2.74 -4.23
N GLY A 65 -1.02 -2.58 -5.53
CA GLY A 65 -1.71 -3.35 -6.57
C GLY A 65 -1.46 -4.84 -6.46
N TRP A 66 -0.22 -5.24 -6.13
CA TRP A 66 0.10 -6.64 -5.91
C TRP A 66 -0.72 -7.23 -4.75
N LEU A 67 -0.84 -6.45 -3.66
CA LEU A 67 -1.64 -6.88 -2.51
C LEU A 67 -3.13 -6.96 -2.85
N ILE A 68 -3.63 -6.06 -3.70
CA ILE A 68 -5.01 -6.13 -4.19
C ILE A 68 -5.22 -7.39 -5.03
N ASP A 69 -4.32 -7.65 -5.97
CA ASP A 69 -4.41 -8.81 -6.86
C ASP A 69 -4.39 -10.13 -6.10
N ARG A 70 -3.73 -10.17 -4.96
CA ARG A 70 -3.61 -11.36 -4.11
C ARG A 70 -4.67 -11.41 -3.00
N ASN A 71 -5.61 -10.47 -3.00
CA ASN A 71 -6.73 -10.43 -2.05
C ASN A 71 -6.35 -10.10 -0.61
N TYR A 72 -5.17 -9.52 -0.38
CA TYR A 72 -4.82 -8.99 0.94
C TYR A 72 -5.48 -7.64 1.19
N ILE A 73 -5.79 -6.94 0.11
CA ILE A 73 -6.50 -5.67 0.12
C ILE A 73 -7.67 -5.79 -0.87
N LEU A 74 -8.83 -5.30 -0.47
CA LEU A 74 -9.99 -5.18 -1.34
C LEU A 74 -10.10 -3.74 -1.83
N GLN A 75 -10.17 -3.56 -3.15
CA GLN A 75 -10.47 -2.26 -3.75
C GLN A 75 -11.94 -2.27 -4.18
N THR A 76 -12.71 -1.30 -3.69
CA THR A 76 -14.11 -1.21 -4.07
C THR A 76 -14.26 -0.77 -5.52
N LYS A 77 -15.42 -1.06 -6.10
CA LYS A 77 -15.76 -0.64 -7.46
C LYS A 77 -16.46 0.71 -7.42
N GLY A 78 -16.57 1.35 -8.56
CA GLY A 78 -17.28 2.62 -8.68
C GLY A 78 -16.35 3.76 -9.04
N LYS A 79 -16.91 4.98 -8.98
CA LYS A 79 -16.22 6.19 -9.42
C LYS A 79 -15.05 6.58 -8.50
N TYR A 80 -15.19 6.32 -7.20
CA TYR A 80 -14.18 6.67 -6.21
C TYR A 80 -13.81 5.42 -5.40
N PRO A 81 -12.96 4.54 -5.98
CA PRO A 81 -12.59 3.30 -5.28
C PRO A 81 -11.85 3.59 -3.99
N VAL A 82 -12.15 2.83 -2.95
CA VAL A 82 -11.43 2.89 -1.68
C VAL A 82 -10.89 1.51 -1.32
N LEU A 83 -9.96 1.48 -0.38
CA LEU A 83 -9.25 0.26 0.01
C LEU A 83 -9.72 -0.20 1.39
N HIS A 84 -9.91 -1.52 1.50
CA HIS A 84 -10.22 -2.19 2.76
C HIS A 84 -9.25 -3.32 2.96
N ILE A 85 -8.79 -3.53 4.20
CA ILE A 85 -8.00 -4.71 4.49
C ILE A 85 -8.93 -5.93 4.60
N THR A 86 -8.50 -7.05 4.05
CA THR A 86 -9.26 -8.30 4.10
C THR A 86 -8.82 -9.14 5.30
N ASN A 87 -9.58 -10.22 5.59
CA ASN A 87 -9.14 -11.17 6.61
C ASN A 87 -7.78 -11.78 6.26
N LEU A 88 -7.54 -12.04 4.97
CA LEU A 88 -6.25 -12.52 4.50
C LEU A 88 -5.15 -11.49 4.79
N GLY A 89 -5.44 -10.21 4.60
CA GLY A 89 -4.50 -9.13 4.92
C GLY A 89 -4.21 -9.03 6.41
N LEU A 90 -5.22 -9.22 7.26
CA LEU A 90 -5.05 -9.21 8.70
C LEU A 90 -4.20 -10.38 9.21
N THR A 91 -4.23 -11.49 8.49
CA THR A 91 -3.47 -12.70 8.85
C THR A 91 -2.30 -12.96 7.90
N TYR A 92 -1.72 -11.90 7.36
CA TYR A 92 -0.70 -11.98 6.32
C TYR A 92 0.50 -12.86 6.71
N LYS A 93 0.86 -12.90 7.98
CA LYS A 93 2.00 -13.68 8.45
C LYS A 93 1.83 -15.19 8.21
N GLU A 94 0.59 -15.64 8.12
CA GLU A 94 0.26 -17.03 7.87
C GLU A 94 0.27 -17.39 6.38
N HIS A 95 0.27 -16.38 5.51
CA HIS A 95 0.05 -16.58 4.08
C HIS A 95 1.20 -16.12 3.19
N LEU A 96 1.91 -15.08 3.57
CA LEU A 96 3.02 -14.58 2.76
C LEU A 96 4.22 -15.52 2.87
N THR A 97 4.62 -16.09 1.74
CA THR A 97 5.71 -17.06 1.65
C THR A 97 6.88 -16.45 0.87
N PRO A 98 8.08 -17.06 0.93
CA PRO A 98 9.19 -16.61 0.09
C PRO A 98 8.84 -16.57 -1.40
N ARG A 99 8.01 -17.51 -1.87
CA ARG A 99 7.54 -17.51 -3.26
C ARG A 99 6.72 -16.26 -3.57
N ASN A 100 5.81 -15.89 -2.66
CA ASN A 100 5.02 -14.67 -2.81
C ASN A 100 5.93 -13.44 -2.84
N MET A 101 6.93 -13.39 -2.00
CA MET A 101 7.85 -12.26 -1.94
C MET A 101 8.68 -12.14 -3.21
N LYS A 102 9.04 -13.26 -3.82
CA LYS A 102 9.72 -13.27 -5.10
C LYS A 102 8.84 -12.65 -6.19
N SER A 103 7.56 -13.00 -6.20
CA SER A 103 6.59 -12.43 -7.14
C SER A 103 6.46 -10.92 -6.99
N LEU A 104 6.40 -10.43 -5.75
CA LEU A 104 6.36 -8.98 -5.49
C LEU A 104 7.65 -8.30 -5.95
N ALA A 105 8.80 -8.89 -5.65
CA ALA A 105 10.09 -8.35 -6.06
C ALA A 105 10.18 -8.25 -7.59
N GLU A 106 9.70 -9.27 -8.31
CA GLU A 106 9.66 -9.26 -9.76
C GLU A 106 8.77 -8.14 -10.31
N ARG A 107 7.61 -7.94 -9.70
CA ARG A 107 6.69 -6.85 -10.06
C ARG A 107 7.36 -5.49 -9.90
N LEU A 108 8.05 -5.28 -8.78
CA LEU A 108 8.77 -4.03 -8.53
C LEU A 108 9.90 -3.80 -9.53
N GLN A 109 10.63 -4.86 -9.87
CA GLN A 109 11.72 -4.79 -10.82
C GLN A 109 11.20 -4.41 -12.21
N GLU A 110 10.10 -5.00 -12.64
CA GLU A 110 9.46 -4.66 -13.91
C GLU A 110 8.99 -3.21 -13.93
N THR A 111 8.42 -2.74 -12.84
CA THR A 111 7.95 -1.36 -12.72
C THR A 111 9.12 -0.38 -12.81
N GLY A 112 10.20 -0.65 -12.08
CA GLY A 112 11.40 0.19 -12.10
C GLY A 112 12.10 0.16 -13.46
N SER A 113 12.19 -1.01 -14.09
CA SER A 113 12.80 -1.15 -15.41
C SER A 113 11.99 -0.43 -16.49
N GLY A 114 10.67 -0.44 -16.35
CA GLY A 114 9.79 0.24 -17.29
C GLY A 114 9.93 1.75 -17.26
N ALA A 115 10.43 2.30 -16.16
CA ALA A 115 10.66 3.72 -15.99
C ALA A 115 11.98 4.19 -16.59
N GLY A 116 12.86 3.24 -16.91
CA GLY A 116 14.19 3.55 -17.41
C GLY A 116 14.27 3.81 -18.89
#